data_6d5bb16e0e1388cb3cfb1b097e85066d
#
_entry.id   6d5bb16e0e1388cb3cfb1b097e85066d
#
_cell.length_a   1.000
_cell.length_b   1.000
_cell.length_c   1.000
_cell.angle_alpha   90.00
_cell.angle_beta   90.00
_cell.angle_gamma   90.00
#
_symmetry.space_group_name_H-M   'P 1'
#
loop_
_entity.id
_entity.type
_entity.pdbx_description
1 polymer ?
#
loop_
_entity_poly.entity_id
_entity_poly.type
_entity_poly.pdbx_seq_one_letter_code
_entity_poly.pdbx_strand_id
1 'polypeptide(L)'
;DFASSTPAQQIEVIDEIAYPEKARPEMKPGVAFFNLMRDLTACGFFTSEIGLKDLGYQGNRPNQWDGVPQEVLDQYGLQYDARTLAESVQYD
;
A
#
# COMPACT_ATOMS: atom_id res chain seq x y z
N ASP A 1 8.78 24.16 24.59
CA ASP A 1 8.39 22.81 24.17
C ASP A 1 8.20 22.75 22.65
N PHE A 2 8.08 21.57 22.07
CA PHE A 2 7.98 21.37 20.62
C PHE A 2 6.76 22.12 20.01
N ALA A 3 5.61 22.09 20.68
CA ALA A 3 4.39 22.73 20.17
C ALA A 3 4.48 24.27 20.11
N SER A 4 5.29 24.86 20.96
CA SER A 4 5.52 26.32 20.99
C SER A 4 6.73 26.78 20.17
N SER A 5 7.46 25.85 19.56
CA SER A 5 8.61 26.12 18.71
C SER A 5 8.17 26.64 17.33
N THR A 6 9.05 27.38 16.68
CA THR A 6 8.82 27.81 15.28
C THR A 6 8.85 26.59 14.34
N PRO A 7 8.20 26.66 13.16
CA PRO A 7 8.25 25.57 12.19
C PRO A 7 9.66 25.13 11.82
N ALA A 8 10.60 26.04 11.69
CA ALA A 8 12.01 25.71 11.41
C ALA A 8 12.63 24.88 12.54
N GLN A 9 12.43 25.27 13.80
CA GLN A 9 12.92 24.54 14.97
C GLN A 9 12.24 23.15 15.09
N GLN A 10 10.97 23.03 14.74
CA GLN A 10 10.25 21.75 14.71
C GLN A 10 10.88 20.81 13.69
N ILE A 11 11.21 21.32 12.48
CA ILE A 11 11.87 20.54 11.43
C ILE A 11 13.25 20.06 11.89
N GLU A 12 14.06 20.94 12.52
CA GLU A 12 15.38 20.55 13.05
C GLU A 12 15.29 19.38 14.03
N VAL A 13 14.32 19.43 14.96
CA VAL A 13 14.10 18.33 15.92
C VAL A 13 13.66 17.04 15.22
N ILE A 14 12.77 17.16 14.22
CA ILE A 14 12.31 16.01 13.46
C ILE A 14 13.45 15.40 12.64
N ASP A 15 14.28 16.20 12.00
CA ASP A 15 15.42 15.72 11.23
C ASP A 15 16.44 14.95 12.09
N GLU A 16 16.57 15.31 13.37
CA GLU A 16 17.43 14.56 14.31
C GLU A 16 16.89 13.19 14.69
N ILE A 17 15.58 12.94 14.58
CA ILE A 17 14.93 11.69 15.03
C ILE A 17 14.30 10.87 13.90
N ALA A 18 14.14 11.44 12.70
CA ALA A 18 13.51 10.76 11.57
C ALA A 18 14.38 9.69 10.93
N TYR A 19 15.70 9.82 11.06
CA TYR A 19 16.67 8.95 10.38
C TYR A 19 17.55 8.21 11.41
N PRO A 20 17.19 6.96 11.76
CA PRO A 20 17.88 6.19 12.79
C PRO A 20 19.41 6.08 12.58
N GLU A 21 19.83 5.97 11.33
CA GLU A 21 21.25 5.84 10.96
C GLU A 21 22.08 7.12 11.14
N LYS A 22 21.41 8.27 11.23
CA LYS A 22 22.03 9.58 11.42
C LYS A 22 21.88 10.11 12.84
N ALA A 23 20.98 9.49 13.61
CA ALA A 23 20.62 9.98 14.93
C ALA A 23 21.76 9.80 15.93
N ARG A 24 22.00 10.81 16.74
CA ARG A 24 22.96 10.73 17.86
C ARG A 24 22.47 9.71 18.91
N PRO A 25 23.39 9.03 19.64
CA PRO A 25 23.02 8.00 20.61
C PRO A 25 21.99 8.46 21.65
N GLU A 26 22.08 9.69 22.11
CA GLU A 26 21.15 10.28 23.09
C GLU A 26 19.75 10.51 22.52
N MET A 27 19.57 10.55 21.20
CA MET A 27 18.29 10.76 20.52
C MET A 27 17.52 9.43 20.26
N LYS A 28 18.08 8.28 20.64
CA LYS A 28 17.43 6.96 20.44
C LYS A 28 15.98 6.89 20.95
N PRO A 29 15.61 7.42 22.12
CA PRO A 29 14.21 7.43 22.54
C PRO A 29 13.31 8.26 21.61
N GLY A 30 13.81 9.38 21.10
CA GLY A 30 13.09 10.21 20.11
C GLY A 30 12.91 9.47 18.79
N VAL A 31 13.95 8.76 18.31
CA VAL A 31 13.87 7.92 17.11
C VAL A 31 12.82 6.82 17.26
N ALA A 32 12.81 6.13 18.39
CA ALA A 32 11.82 5.08 18.67
C ALA A 32 10.39 5.65 18.67
N PHE A 33 10.19 6.80 19.31
CA PHE A 33 8.91 7.49 19.32
C PHE A 33 8.47 7.91 17.91
N PHE A 34 9.37 8.54 17.14
CA PHE A 34 9.06 9.00 15.78
C PHE A 34 8.68 7.85 14.88
N ASN A 35 9.45 6.76 14.88
CA ASN A 35 9.15 5.57 14.08
C ASN A 35 7.80 4.97 14.45
N LEU A 36 7.50 4.82 15.74
CA LEU A 36 6.21 4.31 16.19
C LEU A 36 5.05 5.19 15.70
N MET A 37 5.17 6.51 15.86
CA MET A 37 4.13 7.45 15.42
C MET A 37 3.94 7.44 13.91
N ARG A 38 5.05 7.41 13.14
CA ARG A 38 5.01 7.29 11.68
C ARG A 38 4.31 6.00 11.25
N ASP A 39 4.68 4.88 11.82
CA ASP A 39 4.15 3.56 11.44
C ASP A 39 2.66 3.45 11.81
N LEU A 40 2.24 3.95 12.97
CA LEU A 40 0.82 3.99 13.37
C LEU A 40 0.02 4.94 12.47
N THR A 41 0.58 6.10 12.10
CA THR A 41 -0.07 7.05 11.21
C THR A 41 -0.24 6.45 9.81
N ALA A 42 0.80 5.84 9.27
CA ALA A 42 0.75 5.17 7.96
C ALA A 42 -0.25 4.00 7.97
N CYS A 43 -0.22 3.17 9.02
CA CYS A 43 -1.17 2.08 9.18
C CYS A 43 -2.61 2.60 9.25
N GLY A 44 -2.88 3.60 10.06
CA GLY A 44 -4.20 4.21 10.20
C GLY A 44 -4.69 4.85 8.89
N PHE A 45 -3.82 5.55 8.18
CA PHE A 45 -4.15 6.16 6.90
C PHE A 45 -4.47 5.10 5.84
N PHE A 46 -3.55 4.16 5.58
CA PHE A 46 -3.70 3.19 4.50
C PHE A 46 -4.71 2.07 4.80
N THR A 47 -5.23 1.97 6.00
CA THR A 47 -6.39 1.13 6.35
C THR A 47 -7.71 1.91 6.37
N SER A 48 -7.67 3.22 6.19
CA SER A 48 -8.86 4.07 6.05
C SER A 48 -9.41 4.06 4.62
N GLU A 49 -10.67 4.46 4.46
CA GLU A 49 -11.29 4.59 3.13
C GLU A 49 -10.51 5.55 2.22
N ILE A 50 -10.00 6.64 2.78
CA ILE A 50 -9.23 7.65 2.03
C ILE A 50 -7.90 7.05 1.55
N GLY A 51 -7.18 6.38 2.43
CA GLY A 51 -5.89 5.76 2.08
C GLY A 51 -6.04 4.59 1.11
N LEU A 52 -7.10 3.78 1.23
CA LEU A 52 -7.41 2.72 0.27
C LEU A 52 -7.70 3.29 -1.12
N LYS A 53 -8.43 4.41 -1.20
CA LYS A 53 -8.67 5.12 -2.47
C LYS A 53 -7.39 5.71 -3.06
N ASP A 54 -6.52 6.28 -2.21
CA ASP A 54 -5.24 6.84 -2.63
C ASP A 54 -4.31 5.77 -3.23
N LEU A 55 -4.29 4.58 -2.63
CA LEU A 55 -3.57 3.42 -3.15
C LEU A 55 -4.18 2.81 -4.41
N GLY A 56 -5.42 3.15 -4.76
CA GLY A 56 -6.17 2.47 -5.81
C GLY A 56 -6.51 1.01 -5.48
N TYR A 57 -6.45 0.62 -4.19
CA TYR A 57 -6.72 -0.76 -3.77
C TYR A 57 -8.20 -1.08 -3.87
N GLN A 58 -8.54 -2.01 -4.74
CA GLN A 58 -9.92 -2.43 -4.98
C GLN A 58 -10.33 -3.68 -4.19
N GLY A 59 -9.42 -4.24 -3.41
CA GLY A 59 -9.62 -5.52 -2.72
C GLY A 59 -9.54 -6.73 -3.65
N ASN A 60 -9.65 -7.90 -3.04
CA ASN A 60 -9.81 -9.13 -3.79
C ASN A 60 -11.28 -9.24 -4.19
N ARG A 61 -11.59 -8.97 -5.44
CA ARG A 61 -12.89 -9.33 -6.01
C ARG A 61 -12.81 -10.76 -6.53
N PRO A 62 -13.84 -11.58 -6.33
CA PRO A 62 -13.92 -12.83 -7.06
C PRO A 62 -13.94 -12.48 -8.55
N ASN A 63 -12.84 -12.79 -9.23
CA ASN A 63 -12.76 -12.61 -10.67
C ASN A 63 -13.47 -13.80 -11.33
N GLN A 64 -14.35 -13.52 -12.27
CA GLN A 64 -14.73 -14.51 -13.24
C GLN A 64 -13.46 -14.85 -14.02
N TRP A 65 -13.07 -16.10 -14.00
CA TRP A 65 -11.92 -16.54 -14.78
C TRP A 65 -12.41 -16.79 -16.21
N ASP A 66 -12.25 -15.79 -17.05
CA ASP A 66 -12.58 -15.85 -18.48
C ASP A 66 -11.35 -16.21 -19.34
N GLY A 67 -10.20 -16.42 -18.68
CA GLY A 67 -8.97 -16.87 -19.34
C GLY A 67 -8.29 -15.78 -20.15
N VAL A 68 -7.70 -16.18 -21.27
CA VAL A 68 -7.04 -15.26 -22.22
C VAL A 68 -8.10 -14.58 -23.08
N PRO A 69 -7.99 -13.26 -23.33
CA PRO A 69 -8.90 -12.56 -24.23
C PRO A 69 -9.01 -13.22 -25.62
N GLN A 70 -10.22 -13.25 -26.19
CA GLN A 70 -10.48 -13.93 -27.47
C GLN A 70 -9.56 -13.43 -28.60
N GLU A 71 -9.31 -12.14 -28.66
CA GLU A 71 -8.41 -11.50 -29.66
C GLU A 71 -7.00 -12.08 -29.61
N VAL A 72 -6.49 -12.44 -28.43
CA VAL A 72 -5.18 -13.08 -28.27
C VAL A 72 -5.24 -14.53 -28.70
N LEU A 73 -6.30 -15.25 -28.37
CA LEU A 73 -6.50 -16.63 -28.85
C LEU A 73 -6.56 -16.68 -30.37
N ASP A 74 -7.31 -15.77 -30.99
CA ASP A 74 -7.44 -15.67 -32.45
C ASP A 74 -6.10 -15.36 -33.12
N GLN A 75 -5.27 -14.51 -32.53
CA GLN A 75 -3.93 -14.18 -33.02
C GLN A 75 -3.03 -15.42 -33.10
N TYR A 76 -3.19 -16.36 -32.19
CA TYR A 76 -2.38 -17.59 -32.13
C TYR A 76 -3.12 -18.83 -32.70
N GLY A 77 -4.34 -18.67 -33.21
CA GLY A 77 -5.15 -19.78 -33.73
C GLY A 77 -5.52 -20.81 -32.68
N LEU A 78 -5.68 -20.34 -31.42
CA LEU A 78 -6.02 -21.19 -30.27
C LEU A 78 -7.49 -21.05 -29.88
N GLN A 79 -8.04 -22.07 -29.26
CA GLN A 79 -9.38 -22.07 -28.68
C GLN A 79 -9.38 -22.83 -27.38
N TYR A 80 -10.20 -22.39 -26.43
CA TYR A 80 -10.46 -23.17 -25.22
C TYR A 80 -11.27 -24.42 -25.53
N ASP A 81 -10.95 -25.49 -24.84
CA ASP A 81 -11.74 -26.72 -24.88
C ASP A 81 -13.16 -26.46 -24.35
N ALA A 82 -14.17 -26.82 -25.14
CA ALA A 82 -15.57 -26.57 -24.83
C ALA A 82 -16.02 -27.20 -23.49
N ARG A 83 -15.45 -28.35 -23.14
CA ARG A 83 -15.73 -29.01 -21.87
C ARG A 83 -15.16 -28.20 -20.69
N THR A 84 -13.94 -27.73 -20.81
CA THR A 84 -13.29 -26.88 -19.78
C THR A 84 -14.11 -25.62 -19.55
N LEU A 85 -14.58 -24.98 -20.62
CA LEU A 85 -15.45 -23.79 -20.51
C LEU A 85 -16.77 -24.10 -19.79
N ALA A 86 -17.39 -25.23 -20.13
CA ALA A 86 -18.67 -25.63 -19.52
C ALA A 86 -18.55 -26.01 -18.03
N GLU A 87 -17.39 -26.51 -17.61
CA GLU A 87 -17.09 -26.87 -16.22
C GLU A 87 -16.54 -25.69 -15.40
N SER A 88 -16.19 -24.56 -16.03
CA SER A 88 -15.68 -23.37 -15.37
C SER A 88 -16.78 -22.64 -14.59
N VAL A 89 -16.42 -22.15 -13.39
CA VAL A 89 -17.36 -21.40 -12.55
C VAL A 89 -17.63 -20.03 -13.18
N GLN A 90 -18.88 -19.75 -13.47
CA GLN A 90 -19.35 -18.42 -13.88
C GLN A 90 -19.99 -17.75 -12.67
N TYR A 91 -19.57 -16.54 -12.39
CA TYR A 91 -20.16 -15.70 -11.33
C TYR A 91 -21.09 -14.69 -11.98
N ASP A 92 -22.35 -14.72 -11.56
CA ASP A 92 -23.36 -13.71 -11.95
C ASP A 92 -23.10 -12.35 -11.30
#